data_dc14d9b76fc63598f5bade8551a4a8fd
#
_entry.id   dc14d9b76fc63598f5bade8551a4a8fd
#
_cell.length_a   1.000
_cell.length_b   1.000
_cell.length_c   1.000
_cell.angle_alpha   90.00
_cell.angle_beta   90.00
_cell.angle_gamma   90.00
#
_symmetry.space_group_name_H-M   'P 1'
#
loop_
_entity.id
_entity.type
_entity.pdbx_description
1 polymer ?
#
loop_
_entity_poly.entity_id
_entity_poly.type
_entity_poly.pdbx_seq_one_letter_code
_entity_poly.pdbx_strand_id
1 'polypeptide(L)'
;RLGWSAFVGVAIMLVSVPVNTILATYLRQQSAVQMKVRDRRTGLMNEIILNIKSIKLFAWEEAFTRRLLSVRNGEELPLLRNIGVASAGFNFFWQAIPFFVSLGTFITYSATSSQPLTADIVFPALSLYQLLNFPLSMLAGIVSMFLQTQVSAGRLAAFFDSEELDNLSLIHI
;
A
#
# COMPACT_ATOMS: atom_id res chain seq x y z
N ARG A 1 30.99 -7.13 -17.16
CA ARG A 1 30.81 -6.90 -18.61
C ARG A 1 30.13 -5.58 -18.94
N LEU A 2 29.16 -5.12 -18.15
CA LEU A 2 28.48 -3.82 -18.35
C LEU A 2 29.22 -2.60 -17.81
N GLY A 3 30.31 -2.77 -17.04
CA GLY A 3 31.13 -1.69 -16.53
C GLY A 3 30.35 -0.57 -15.83
N TRP A 4 30.65 0.68 -16.14
CA TRP A 4 30.03 1.87 -15.57
C TRP A 4 28.53 2.02 -15.88
N SER A 5 28.05 1.45 -16.99
CA SER A 5 26.61 1.53 -17.37
C SER A 5 25.70 0.78 -16.41
N ALA A 6 26.19 -0.21 -15.68
CA ALA A 6 25.41 -0.87 -14.62
C ALA A 6 25.05 0.09 -13.47
N PHE A 7 25.90 1.04 -13.13
CA PHE A 7 25.64 2.04 -12.09
C PHE A 7 24.48 2.98 -12.46
N VAL A 8 24.29 3.26 -13.75
CA VAL A 8 23.13 4.04 -14.21
C VAL A 8 21.83 3.31 -13.93
N GLY A 9 21.79 1.99 -14.18
CA GLY A 9 20.64 1.17 -13.82
C GLY A 9 20.34 1.18 -12.32
N VAL A 10 21.37 1.06 -11.49
CA VAL A 10 21.23 1.15 -10.02
C VAL A 10 20.75 2.55 -9.60
N ALA A 11 21.26 3.61 -10.20
CA ALA A 11 20.83 4.98 -9.92
C ALA A 11 19.34 5.18 -10.24
N ILE A 12 18.85 4.68 -11.39
CA ILE A 12 17.42 4.73 -11.74
C ILE A 12 16.59 3.96 -10.70
N MET A 13 17.03 2.78 -10.26
CA MET A 13 16.37 2.03 -9.19
C MET A 13 16.32 2.83 -7.89
N LEU A 14 17.39 3.46 -7.47
CA LEU A 14 17.42 4.27 -6.25
C LEU A 14 16.49 5.49 -6.35
N VAL A 15 16.42 6.16 -7.50
CA VAL A 15 15.51 7.29 -7.75
C VAL A 15 14.04 6.84 -7.74
N SER A 16 13.74 5.60 -8.14
CA SER A 16 12.38 5.08 -8.11
C SER A 16 11.82 4.91 -6.69
N VAL A 17 12.66 4.70 -5.67
CA VAL A 17 12.22 4.48 -4.29
C VAL A 17 11.47 5.69 -3.71
N PRO A 18 11.99 6.94 -3.75
CA PRO A 18 11.26 8.09 -3.24
C PRO A 18 9.98 8.36 -4.03
N VAL A 19 9.96 8.17 -5.34
CA VAL A 19 8.76 8.33 -6.16
C VAL A 19 7.67 7.35 -5.70
N ASN A 20 8.02 6.09 -5.51
CA ASN A 20 7.09 5.08 -4.99
C ASN A 20 6.58 5.41 -3.59
N THR A 21 7.43 5.94 -2.72
CA THR A 21 7.05 6.31 -1.36
C THR A 21 6.01 7.44 -1.37
N ILE A 22 6.17 8.44 -2.22
CA ILE A 22 5.21 9.55 -2.38
C ILE A 22 3.85 9.01 -2.86
N LEU A 23 3.85 8.19 -3.91
CA LEU A 23 2.64 7.58 -4.46
C LEU A 23 1.93 6.67 -3.45
N ALA A 24 2.68 5.83 -2.73
CA ALA A 24 2.14 4.97 -1.69
C ALA A 24 1.52 5.78 -0.54
N THR A 25 2.15 6.88 -0.14
CA THR A 25 1.62 7.76 0.92
C THR A 25 0.32 8.41 0.48
N TYR A 26 0.25 8.90 -0.76
CA TYR A 26 -0.98 9.43 -1.33
C TYR A 26 -2.13 8.40 -1.32
N LEU A 27 -1.86 7.17 -1.78
CA LEU A 27 -2.85 6.08 -1.77
C LEU A 27 -3.31 5.73 -0.36
N ARG A 28 -2.40 5.70 0.62
CA ARG A 28 -2.75 5.47 2.03
C ARG A 28 -3.68 6.54 2.58
N GLN A 29 -3.42 7.82 2.28
CA GLN A 29 -4.28 8.92 2.71
C GLN A 29 -5.68 8.81 2.12
N GLN A 30 -5.80 8.56 0.82
CA GLN A 30 -7.09 8.37 0.16
C GLN A 30 -7.85 7.15 0.71
N SER A 31 -7.14 6.05 0.94
CA SER A 31 -7.72 4.85 1.54
C SER A 31 -8.23 5.10 2.97
N ALA A 32 -7.52 5.88 3.77
CA ALA A 32 -7.96 6.23 5.13
C ALA A 32 -9.26 7.05 5.12
N VAL A 33 -9.42 7.97 4.17
CA VAL A 33 -10.68 8.72 3.99
C VAL A 33 -11.81 7.78 3.56
N GLN A 34 -11.54 6.91 2.59
CA GLN A 34 -12.51 5.93 2.10
C GLN A 34 -12.97 4.98 3.21
N MET A 35 -12.05 4.54 4.09
CA MET A 35 -12.41 3.69 5.23
C MET A 35 -13.42 4.36 6.16
N LYS A 36 -13.26 5.66 6.47
CA LYS A 36 -14.22 6.41 7.31
C LYS A 36 -15.62 6.46 6.68
N VAL A 37 -15.70 6.68 5.37
CA VAL A 37 -16.98 6.70 4.64
C VAL A 37 -17.60 5.30 4.62
N ARG A 38 -16.80 4.27 4.40
CA ARG A 38 -17.24 2.86 4.47
C ARG A 38 -17.77 2.50 5.85
N ASP A 39 -17.07 2.92 6.92
CA ASP A 39 -17.49 2.64 8.30
C ASP A 39 -18.83 3.32 8.61
N ARG A 40 -19.04 4.56 8.13
CA ARG A 40 -20.33 5.25 8.24
C ARG A 40 -21.44 4.49 7.51
N ARG A 41 -21.19 4.00 6.30
CA ARG A 41 -22.15 3.18 5.55
C ARG A 41 -22.45 1.86 6.27
N THR A 42 -21.44 1.20 6.82
CA THR A 42 -21.60 -0.04 7.57
C THR A 42 -22.38 0.19 8.84
N GLY A 43 -22.14 1.29 9.55
CA GLY A 43 -22.92 1.70 10.71
C GLY A 43 -24.39 1.90 10.39
N LEU A 44 -24.70 2.63 9.32
CA LEU A 44 -26.09 2.79 8.83
C LEU A 44 -26.75 1.45 8.49
N MET A 45 -25.99 0.54 7.86
CA MET A 45 -26.52 -0.80 7.53
C MET A 45 -26.84 -1.62 8.78
N ASN A 46 -25.95 -1.57 9.79
CA ASN A 46 -26.19 -2.23 11.06
C ASN A 46 -27.43 -1.65 11.78
N GLU A 47 -27.59 -0.32 11.77
CA GLU A 47 -28.77 0.35 12.33
C GLU A 47 -30.07 -0.13 11.65
N ILE A 48 -30.06 -0.26 10.32
CA ILE A 48 -31.18 -0.79 9.53
C ILE A 48 -31.48 -2.24 9.93
N ILE A 49 -30.48 -3.09 10.03
CA ILE A 49 -30.65 -4.52 10.34
C ILE A 49 -31.20 -4.70 11.75
N LEU A 50 -30.67 -3.97 12.73
CA LEU A 50 -31.13 -4.04 14.12
C LEU A 50 -32.58 -3.57 14.28
N ASN A 51 -33.04 -2.61 13.48
CA ASN A 51 -34.37 -2.03 13.54
C ASN A 51 -35.28 -2.49 12.40
N ILE A 52 -34.99 -3.60 11.75
CA ILE A 52 -35.68 -4.06 10.53
C ILE A 52 -37.19 -4.23 10.73
N LYS A 53 -37.62 -4.69 11.91
CA LYS A 53 -39.05 -4.85 12.22
C LYS A 53 -39.78 -3.50 12.20
N SER A 54 -39.21 -2.47 12.85
CA SER A 54 -39.80 -1.14 12.89
C SER A 54 -39.84 -0.51 11.49
N ILE A 55 -38.76 -0.64 10.74
CA ILE A 55 -38.67 -0.12 9.38
C ILE A 55 -39.75 -0.75 8.49
N LYS A 56 -39.99 -2.05 8.62
CA LYS A 56 -41.03 -2.78 7.89
C LYS A 56 -42.45 -2.38 8.32
N LEU A 57 -42.69 -2.24 9.62
CA LEU A 57 -43.99 -1.85 10.14
C LEU A 57 -44.42 -0.44 9.72
N PHE A 58 -43.46 0.49 9.63
CA PHE A 58 -43.73 1.87 9.24
C PHE A 58 -43.49 2.16 7.72
N ALA A 59 -43.18 1.13 6.95
CA ALA A 59 -42.90 1.23 5.50
C ALA A 59 -41.82 2.27 5.16
N TRP A 60 -40.74 2.34 5.96
CA TRP A 60 -39.64 3.32 5.80
C TRP A 60 -38.48 2.82 4.95
N GLU A 61 -38.62 1.69 4.28
CA GLU A 61 -37.56 1.03 3.49
C GLU A 61 -36.97 1.98 2.43
N GLU A 62 -37.83 2.70 1.76
CA GLU A 62 -37.36 3.59 0.67
C GLU A 62 -36.55 4.77 1.21
N ALA A 63 -36.92 5.33 2.37
CA ALA A 63 -36.20 6.42 3.00
C ALA A 63 -34.80 5.99 3.44
N PHE A 64 -34.68 4.82 4.08
CA PHE A 64 -33.40 4.27 4.51
C PHE A 64 -32.54 3.82 3.32
N THR A 65 -33.14 3.24 2.29
CA THR A 65 -32.43 2.88 1.06
C THR A 65 -31.85 4.11 0.38
N ARG A 66 -32.63 5.19 0.23
CA ARG A 66 -32.13 6.44 -0.33
C ARG A 66 -30.97 7.02 0.47
N ARG A 67 -31.05 7.00 1.80
CA ARG A 67 -29.97 7.47 2.69
C ARG A 67 -28.71 6.61 2.55
N LEU A 68 -28.83 5.29 2.48
CA LEU A 68 -27.71 4.38 2.27
C LEU A 68 -27.06 4.60 0.90
N LEU A 69 -27.87 4.71 -0.15
CA LEU A 69 -27.39 4.94 -1.52
C LEU A 69 -26.75 6.31 -1.68
N SER A 70 -27.21 7.34 -0.96
CA SER A 70 -26.56 8.66 -1.02
C SER A 70 -25.13 8.62 -0.48
N VAL A 71 -24.87 7.89 0.60
CA VAL A 71 -23.51 7.68 1.11
C VAL A 71 -22.70 6.82 0.14
N ARG A 72 -23.28 5.73 -0.37
CA ARG A 72 -22.60 4.81 -1.29
C ARG A 72 -22.21 5.49 -2.61
N ASN A 73 -23.17 6.12 -3.26
CA ASN A 73 -22.99 6.67 -4.60
C ASN A 73 -22.41 8.10 -4.60
N GLY A 74 -22.77 8.90 -3.58
CA GLY A 74 -22.32 10.29 -3.48
C GLY A 74 -20.93 10.45 -2.88
N GLU A 75 -20.54 9.59 -1.95
CA GLU A 75 -19.29 9.77 -1.22
C GLU A 75 -18.30 8.61 -1.45
N GLU A 76 -18.73 7.35 -1.24
CA GLU A 76 -17.82 6.20 -1.30
C GLU A 76 -17.37 5.89 -2.72
N LEU A 77 -18.28 5.88 -3.68
CA LEU A 77 -17.99 5.49 -5.06
C LEU A 77 -17.00 6.43 -5.78
N PRO A 78 -17.11 7.77 -5.67
CA PRO A 78 -16.12 8.68 -6.21
C PRO A 78 -14.72 8.48 -5.62
N LEU A 79 -14.63 8.24 -4.29
CA LEU A 79 -13.37 7.95 -3.63
C LEU A 79 -12.76 6.65 -4.13
N LEU A 80 -13.56 5.58 -4.26
CA LEU A 80 -13.11 4.30 -4.79
C LEU A 80 -12.63 4.42 -6.23
N ARG A 81 -13.31 5.21 -7.06
CA ARG A 81 -12.88 5.48 -8.43
C ARG A 81 -11.53 6.18 -8.48
N ASN A 82 -11.34 7.21 -7.66
CA ASN A 82 -10.07 7.94 -7.59
C ASN A 82 -8.93 7.04 -7.08
N ILE A 83 -9.19 6.24 -6.04
CA ILE A 83 -8.23 5.24 -5.53
C ILE A 83 -7.90 4.21 -6.61
N GLY A 84 -8.90 3.75 -7.36
CA GLY A 84 -8.71 2.77 -8.44
C GLY A 84 -7.80 3.31 -9.55
N VAL A 85 -8.06 4.54 -10.01
CA VAL A 85 -7.24 5.20 -11.05
C VAL A 85 -5.81 5.43 -10.54
N ALA A 86 -5.66 5.96 -9.31
CA ALA A 86 -4.35 6.20 -8.71
C ALA A 86 -3.58 4.88 -8.48
N SER A 87 -4.26 3.82 -8.05
CA SER A 87 -3.68 2.49 -7.87
C SER A 87 -3.24 1.85 -9.20
N ALA A 88 -4.05 2.01 -10.26
CA ALA A 88 -3.69 1.54 -11.59
C ALA A 88 -2.43 2.27 -12.11
N GLY A 89 -2.38 3.60 -11.94
CA GLY A 89 -1.19 4.38 -12.29
C GLY A 89 0.04 3.97 -11.49
N PHE A 90 -0.11 3.74 -10.19
CA PHE A 90 0.97 3.25 -9.34
C PHE A 90 1.49 1.88 -9.78
N ASN A 91 0.61 0.93 -10.05
CA ASN A 91 0.98 -0.41 -10.51
C ASN A 91 1.64 -0.37 -11.88
N PHE A 92 1.15 0.46 -12.80
CA PHE A 92 1.77 0.65 -14.11
C PHE A 92 3.20 1.19 -13.97
N PHE A 93 3.37 2.24 -13.17
CA PHE A 93 4.69 2.83 -12.93
C PHE A 93 5.65 1.82 -12.29
N TRP A 94 5.16 1.07 -11.30
CA TRP A 94 5.95 0.02 -10.65
C TRP A 94 6.44 -1.04 -11.63
N GLN A 95 5.58 -1.50 -12.51
CA GLN A 95 5.92 -2.50 -13.52
C GLN A 95 6.83 -1.96 -14.63
N ALA A 96 6.81 -0.66 -14.88
CA ALA A 96 7.64 -0.02 -15.88
C ALA A 96 9.10 0.22 -15.41
N ILE A 97 9.38 0.19 -14.11
CA ILE A 97 10.73 0.43 -13.56
C ILE A 97 11.80 -0.49 -14.19
N PRO A 98 11.64 -1.82 -14.27
CA PRO A 98 12.65 -2.68 -14.87
C PRO A 98 12.93 -2.36 -16.34
N PHE A 99 11.88 -1.89 -17.04
CA PHE A 99 12.03 -1.44 -18.43
C PHE A 99 12.89 -0.17 -18.51
N PHE A 100 12.63 0.84 -17.68
CA PHE A 100 13.45 2.06 -17.66
C PHE A 100 14.89 1.80 -17.21
N VAL A 101 15.08 0.89 -16.26
CA VAL A 101 16.42 0.48 -15.80
C VAL A 101 17.21 -0.16 -16.95
N SER A 102 16.62 -1.12 -17.66
CA SER A 102 17.26 -1.79 -18.78
C SER A 102 17.51 -0.83 -19.94
N LEU A 103 16.54 0.01 -20.27
CA LEU A 103 16.68 1.01 -21.33
C LEU A 103 17.81 2.00 -21.02
N GLY A 104 17.84 2.58 -19.83
CA GLY A 104 18.90 3.50 -19.40
C GLY A 104 20.27 2.86 -19.38
N THR A 105 20.39 1.62 -18.90
CA THR A 105 21.65 0.88 -18.91
C THR A 105 22.13 0.59 -20.32
N PHE A 106 21.27 0.13 -21.22
CA PHE A 106 21.67 -0.24 -22.58
C PHE A 106 21.97 0.99 -23.45
N ILE A 107 21.26 2.09 -23.30
CA ILE A 107 21.59 3.36 -23.95
C ILE A 107 22.99 3.83 -23.52
N THR A 108 23.23 3.82 -22.19
CA THR A 108 24.54 4.24 -21.68
C THR A 108 25.66 3.31 -22.14
N TYR A 109 25.40 1.99 -22.16
CA TYR A 109 26.36 1.03 -22.66
C TYR A 109 26.68 1.26 -24.15
N SER A 110 25.66 1.45 -24.99
CA SER A 110 25.82 1.71 -26.41
C SER A 110 26.55 3.02 -26.70
N ALA A 111 26.39 4.04 -25.85
CA ALA A 111 27.06 5.33 -26.01
C ALA A 111 28.51 5.32 -25.51
N THR A 112 28.84 4.46 -24.53
CA THR A 112 30.15 4.48 -23.85
C THR A 112 31.05 3.34 -24.31
N SER A 113 30.50 2.24 -24.81
CA SER A 113 31.24 1.06 -25.25
C SER A 113 31.37 1.01 -26.76
N SER A 114 32.57 0.71 -27.23
CA SER A 114 32.84 0.45 -28.66
C SER A 114 32.40 -0.96 -29.09
N GLN A 115 31.92 -1.78 -28.17
CA GLN A 115 31.48 -3.15 -28.46
C GLN A 115 29.95 -3.20 -28.73
N PRO A 116 29.52 -4.01 -29.71
CA PRO A 116 28.10 -4.16 -30.01
C PRO A 116 27.36 -4.81 -28.85
N LEU A 117 26.11 -4.40 -28.68
CA LEU A 117 25.20 -4.98 -27.70
C LEU A 117 24.78 -6.39 -28.17
N THR A 118 25.33 -7.42 -27.56
CA THR A 118 25.12 -8.82 -27.95
C THR A 118 24.13 -9.49 -26.98
N ALA A 119 23.47 -10.56 -27.41
CA ALA A 119 22.44 -11.26 -26.64
C ALA A 119 23.01 -11.85 -25.34
N ASP A 120 24.27 -12.23 -25.30
CA ASP A 120 24.98 -12.76 -24.12
C ASP A 120 25.23 -11.71 -23.03
N ILE A 121 25.06 -10.42 -23.32
CA ILE A 121 25.12 -9.31 -22.38
C ILE A 121 23.69 -8.92 -21.95
N VAL A 122 22.79 -8.82 -22.92
CA VAL A 122 21.42 -8.31 -22.71
C VAL A 122 20.58 -9.26 -21.81
N PHE A 123 20.52 -10.54 -22.15
CA PHE A 123 19.67 -11.48 -21.43
C PHE A 123 20.08 -11.70 -19.96
N PRO A 124 21.36 -11.89 -19.62
CA PRO A 124 21.75 -11.96 -18.21
C PRO A 124 21.51 -10.67 -17.44
N ALA A 125 21.69 -9.50 -18.08
CA ALA A 125 21.43 -8.22 -17.42
C ALA A 125 19.94 -8.04 -17.09
N LEU A 126 19.05 -8.35 -18.04
CA LEU A 126 17.60 -8.32 -17.81
C LEU A 126 17.19 -9.26 -16.68
N SER A 127 17.73 -10.48 -16.68
CA SER A 127 17.45 -11.47 -15.63
C SER A 127 17.89 -10.99 -14.25
N LEU A 128 19.07 -10.37 -14.16
CA LEU A 128 19.58 -9.82 -12.90
C LEU A 128 18.74 -8.63 -12.40
N TYR A 129 18.32 -7.73 -13.28
CA TYR A 129 17.43 -6.63 -12.90
C TYR A 129 16.07 -7.13 -12.42
N GLN A 130 15.54 -8.16 -13.06
CA GLN A 130 14.29 -8.79 -12.64
C GLN A 130 14.42 -9.43 -11.23
N LEU A 131 15.54 -10.12 -10.98
CA LEU A 131 15.82 -10.71 -9.66
C LEU A 131 16.00 -9.66 -8.57
N LEU A 132 16.56 -8.49 -8.87
CA LEU A 132 16.75 -7.40 -7.91
C LEU A 132 15.44 -6.68 -7.59
N ASN A 133 14.44 -6.73 -8.46
CA ASN A 133 13.18 -6.01 -8.25
C ASN A 133 12.43 -6.50 -7.00
N PHE A 134 12.38 -7.81 -6.78
CA PHE A 134 11.70 -8.40 -5.63
C PHE A 134 12.30 -8.00 -4.27
N PRO A 135 13.61 -8.15 -4.01
CA PRO A 135 14.22 -7.69 -2.76
C PRO A 135 14.04 -6.20 -2.51
N LEU A 136 14.16 -5.37 -3.55
CA LEU A 136 13.98 -3.91 -3.43
C LEU A 136 12.55 -3.55 -3.07
N SER A 137 11.56 -4.25 -3.62
CA SER A 137 10.15 -4.03 -3.28
C SER A 137 9.83 -4.41 -1.84
N MET A 138 10.47 -5.44 -1.31
CA MET A 138 10.28 -5.87 0.07
C MET A 138 10.94 -4.96 1.11
N LEU A 139 12.02 -4.26 0.75
CA LEU A 139 12.76 -3.41 1.70
C LEU A 139 11.89 -2.40 2.42
N ALA A 140 11.02 -1.69 1.69
CA ALA A 140 10.10 -0.71 2.29
C ALA A 140 9.10 -1.36 3.26
N GLY A 141 8.61 -2.56 2.92
CA GLY A 141 7.74 -3.35 3.78
C GLY A 141 8.44 -3.84 5.05
N ILE A 142 9.66 -4.34 4.92
CA ILE A 142 10.47 -4.84 6.03
C ILE A 142 10.77 -3.71 7.02
N VAL A 143 11.14 -2.52 6.55
CA VAL A 143 11.38 -1.36 7.43
C VAL A 143 10.11 -0.98 8.19
N SER A 144 8.96 -0.94 7.51
CA SER A 144 7.68 -0.65 8.17
C SER A 144 7.31 -1.71 9.21
N MET A 145 7.52 -2.99 8.89
CA MET A 145 7.23 -4.11 9.78
C MET A 145 8.17 -4.08 11.01
N PHE A 146 9.44 -3.76 10.83
CA PHE A 146 10.40 -3.62 11.91
C PHE A 146 10.00 -2.53 12.90
N LEU A 147 9.61 -1.33 12.40
CA LEU A 147 9.13 -0.24 13.25
C LEU A 147 7.87 -0.61 14.03
N GLN A 148 6.92 -1.30 13.40
CA GLN A 148 5.70 -1.78 14.07
C GLN A 148 6.03 -2.83 15.15
N THR A 149 6.96 -3.73 14.86
CA THR A 149 7.40 -4.75 15.81
C THR A 149 8.07 -4.09 17.02
N GLN A 150 8.90 -3.09 16.82
CA GLN A 150 9.55 -2.35 17.90
C GLN A 150 8.53 -1.68 18.83
N VAL A 151 7.50 -1.02 18.26
CA VAL A 151 6.42 -0.40 19.04
C VAL A 151 5.61 -1.46 19.81
N SER A 152 5.30 -2.58 19.17
CA SER A 152 4.54 -3.68 19.80
C SER A 152 5.34 -4.35 20.92
N ALA A 153 6.63 -4.58 20.71
CA ALA A 153 7.53 -5.12 21.75
C ALA A 153 7.64 -4.17 22.95
N GLY A 154 7.74 -2.86 22.71
CA GLY A 154 7.73 -1.86 23.78
C GLY A 154 6.45 -1.87 24.62
N ARG A 155 5.28 -2.04 23.97
CA ARG A 155 3.99 -2.16 24.67
C ARG A 155 3.90 -3.44 25.49
N LEU A 156 4.38 -4.56 24.95
CA LEU A 156 4.44 -5.82 25.69
C LEU A 156 5.38 -5.73 26.90
N ALA A 157 6.55 -5.14 26.73
CA ALA A 157 7.47 -4.93 27.83
C ALA A 157 6.85 -4.08 28.94
N ALA A 158 6.21 -2.96 28.59
CA ALA A 158 5.51 -2.11 29.55
C ALA A 158 4.34 -2.83 30.24
N PHE A 159 3.65 -3.73 29.55
CA PHE A 159 2.58 -4.55 30.15
C PHE A 159 3.15 -5.55 31.16
N PHE A 160 4.24 -6.25 30.84
CA PHE A 160 4.86 -7.18 31.77
C PHE A 160 5.60 -6.54 32.94
N ASP A 161 5.98 -5.27 32.80
CA ASP A 161 6.60 -4.47 33.86
C ASP A 161 5.57 -3.73 34.74
N SER A 162 4.28 -3.87 34.42
CA SER A 162 3.19 -3.30 35.24
C SER A 162 3.02 -4.09 36.54
N GLU A 163 2.67 -3.39 37.61
CA GLU A 163 2.42 -4.00 38.93
C GLU A 163 1.33 -5.07 38.80
N GLU A 164 1.59 -6.27 39.38
CA GLU A 164 0.60 -7.32 39.49
C GLU A 164 -0.49 -6.89 40.48
N LEU A 165 -1.75 -7.15 40.15
CA LEU A 165 -2.87 -6.95 41.07
C LEU A 165 -2.69 -7.88 42.28
N ASP A 166 -2.53 -7.28 43.44
CA ASP A 166 -2.47 -8.02 44.70
C ASP A 166 -3.76 -8.83 44.85
N ASN A 167 -3.62 -10.16 44.98
CA ASN A 167 -4.78 -11.08 45.14
C ASN A 167 -5.69 -10.74 46.34
N LEU A 168 -5.22 -9.90 47.26
CA LEU A 168 -5.98 -9.42 48.39
C LEU A 168 -6.99 -8.33 48.04
N SER A 169 -6.86 -7.62 46.93
CA SER A 169 -7.83 -6.59 46.50
C SER A 169 -9.10 -7.16 45.87
N LEU A 170 -9.08 -8.42 45.44
CA LEU A 170 -10.24 -9.12 44.87
C LEU A 170 -11.20 -9.72 45.91
N ILE A 171 -10.82 -9.73 47.19
CA ILE A 171 -11.63 -10.31 48.26
C ILE A 171 -12.61 -9.29 48.88
N HIS A 172 -12.51 -8.02 48.50
CA HIS A 172 -13.33 -6.93 49.07
C HIS A 172 -14.39 -6.34 48.12
N ILE A 173 -14.82 -7.08 47.07
CA ILE A 173 -15.99 -6.70 46.28
C ILE A 173 -17.13 -7.71 46.54
#